data_12589c852e50942829e994b887df5d72
#
_entry.id   12589c852e50942829e994b887df5d72
#
_cell.length_a   1.000
_cell.length_b   1.000
_cell.length_c   1.000
_cell.angle_alpha   90.00
_cell.angle_beta   90.00
_cell.angle_gamma   90.00
#
_symmetry.space_group_name_H-M   'P 1'
#
loop_
_entity.id
_entity.type
_entity.pdbx_description
1 polymer ?
#
loop_
_entity_poly.entity_id
_entity_poly.type
_entity_poly.pdbx_seq_one_letter_code
_entity_poly.pdbx_strand_id
1 'polypeptide(L)'
;MTRDLTVGSPIKLIISFALPMIMGNLFQQMYNVVDTIVVGQFVGKNALASVSSAYTIMVFITSIIIGLCMGAAILWAQLFGAGDYKQLKRALTTSGIFIIIVTFCMMLLSLVGIEYILRFMNIPYELYADTKMYLQIIFCGLIFTFLYNIVASLLRALGDSKTPLYFLVLSAMLNIILDILFVLGLEWGVKGVAVATFIAQGIAAILCLLYAYKHYEILHITKKEFIFDISLFKVIAKYSILTSIQQSIMNFGILLVQGLVNSFGTVAMAAFGAAVKIEGFAYMPVQDFGNAFATYVAQNKGAQKASRIQEGVKCVVKLSSFFCVIISAVVFIGAKELMLIFISSSEYEVLNIGIEYLRVIAPFYVLIGFLFMFYGLYRGLGTMKLSIILTIISLGTRVILAYVLARIEYIGLIGIWWAVPIGWALADGVGYKFYSQIKKRTLNL
;
A
#
# COMPACT_ATOMS: atom_id res chain seq x y z
N MET A 1 7.26 21.59 6.05
CA MET A 1 6.34 22.68 6.44
C MET A 1 4.94 22.08 6.58
N THR A 2 4.34 22.21 7.74
CA THR A 2 2.96 21.74 8.00
C THR A 2 2.00 22.44 7.05
N ARG A 3 1.03 21.70 6.51
CA ARG A 3 -0.01 22.26 5.65
C ARG A 3 -1.38 21.98 6.24
N ASP A 4 -2.10 23.03 6.55
CA ASP A 4 -3.47 22.93 7.01
C ASP A 4 -4.40 22.61 5.80
N LEU A 5 -4.96 21.40 5.79
CA LEU A 5 -5.90 20.95 4.75
C LEU A 5 -7.32 21.42 5.03
N THR A 6 -7.55 22.17 6.11
CA THR A 6 -8.86 22.71 6.49
C THR A 6 -9.13 24.09 5.88
N VAL A 7 -8.17 24.68 5.16
CA VAL A 7 -8.25 26.02 4.56
C VAL A 7 -7.81 25.96 3.09
N GLY A 8 -8.49 26.66 2.22
CA GLY A 8 -8.20 26.75 0.79
C GLY A 8 -9.05 25.81 -0.09
N SER A 9 -8.78 25.75 -1.40
CA SER A 9 -9.53 24.96 -2.37
C SER A 9 -9.30 23.46 -2.17
N PRO A 10 -10.34 22.62 -1.91
CA PRO A 10 -10.20 21.20 -1.68
C PRO A 10 -9.47 20.47 -2.79
N ILE A 11 -9.76 20.78 -4.06
CA ILE A 11 -9.14 20.11 -5.21
C ILE A 11 -7.64 20.39 -5.28
N LYS A 12 -7.22 21.65 -5.08
CA LYS A 12 -5.79 22.02 -5.08
C LYS A 12 -5.05 21.37 -3.91
N LEU A 13 -5.68 21.27 -2.74
CA LEU A 13 -5.12 20.64 -1.55
C LEU A 13 -4.92 19.15 -1.78
N ILE A 14 -5.94 18.44 -2.26
CA ILE A 14 -5.89 16.99 -2.47
C ILE A 14 -4.86 16.64 -3.56
N ILE A 15 -4.87 17.33 -4.70
CA ILE A 15 -3.89 17.06 -5.78
C ILE A 15 -2.46 17.32 -5.31
N SER A 16 -2.20 18.49 -4.70
CA SER A 16 -0.85 18.85 -4.27
C SER A 16 -0.31 17.97 -3.14
N PHE A 17 -1.20 17.32 -2.39
CA PHE A 17 -0.85 16.35 -1.36
C PHE A 17 -0.69 14.93 -1.92
N ALA A 18 -1.55 14.50 -2.86
CA ALA A 18 -1.49 13.20 -3.49
C ALA A 18 -0.30 13.06 -4.46
N LEU A 19 0.05 14.10 -5.21
CA LEU A 19 1.08 14.03 -6.24
C LEU A 19 2.45 13.56 -5.71
N PRO A 20 2.99 14.08 -4.59
CA PRO A 20 4.22 13.55 -4.02
C PRO A 20 4.09 12.08 -3.54
N MET A 21 2.92 11.64 -3.09
CA MET A 21 2.69 10.25 -2.70
C MET A 21 2.75 9.32 -3.92
N ILE A 22 2.07 9.70 -5.01
CA ILE A 22 2.09 8.99 -6.29
C ILE A 22 3.53 8.88 -6.82
N MET A 23 4.26 9.99 -6.83
CA MET A 23 5.67 9.99 -7.26
C MET A 23 6.53 9.08 -6.40
N GLY A 24 6.33 9.10 -5.08
CA GLY A 24 7.05 8.21 -4.16
C GLY A 24 6.81 6.73 -4.47
N ASN A 25 5.56 6.34 -4.66
CA ASN A 25 5.21 4.97 -4.99
C ASN A 25 5.72 4.54 -6.37
N LEU A 26 5.71 5.45 -7.37
CA LEU A 26 6.30 5.17 -8.67
C LEU A 26 7.82 4.95 -8.56
N PHE A 27 8.54 5.80 -7.83
CA PHE A 27 9.98 5.60 -7.57
C PHE A 27 10.26 4.28 -6.84
N GLN A 28 9.41 3.90 -5.89
CA GLN A 28 9.53 2.63 -5.19
C GLN A 28 9.34 1.44 -6.14
N GLN A 29 8.39 1.52 -7.06
CA GLN A 29 8.21 0.46 -8.07
C GLN A 29 9.37 0.39 -9.05
N MET A 30 9.90 1.53 -9.49
CA MET A 30 11.07 1.57 -10.36
C MET A 30 12.29 0.93 -9.70
N TYR A 31 12.55 1.24 -8.43
CA TYR A 31 13.66 0.63 -7.72
C TYR A 31 13.48 -0.89 -7.56
N ASN A 32 12.27 -1.39 -7.27
CA ASN A 32 11.98 -2.82 -7.20
C ASN A 32 12.28 -3.54 -8.54
N VAL A 33 12.02 -2.86 -9.66
CA VAL A 33 12.36 -3.38 -11.00
C VAL A 33 13.87 -3.43 -11.20
N VAL A 34 14.60 -2.37 -10.82
CA VAL A 34 16.07 -2.33 -10.93
C VAL A 34 16.70 -3.42 -10.07
N ASP A 35 16.25 -3.57 -8.83
CA ASP A 35 16.70 -4.62 -7.91
C ASP A 35 16.51 -6.03 -8.51
N THR A 36 15.32 -6.27 -9.09
CA THR A 36 15.02 -7.52 -9.79
C THR A 36 15.95 -7.77 -10.98
N ILE A 37 16.29 -6.73 -11.75
CA ILE A 37 17.23 -6.82 -12.89
C ILE A 37 18.63 -7.12 -12.40
N VAL A 38 19.11 -6.42 -11.37
CA VAL A 38 20.46 -6.66 -10.80
C VAL A 38 20.58 -8.09 -10.31
N VAL A 39 19.61 -8.58 -9.55
CA VAL A 39 19.62 -9.96 -9.05
C VAL A 39 19.58 -10.97 -10.22
N GLY A 40 18.66 -10.79 -11.15
CA GLY A 40 18.43 -11.74 -12.24
C GLY A 40 19.60 -11.85 -13.23
N GLN A 41 20.20 -10.71 -13.57
CA GLN A 41 21.28 -10.68 -14.57
C GLN A 41 22.66 -10.98 -13.98
N PHE A 42 22.95 -10.55 -12.77
CA PHE A 42 24.31 -10.63 -12.21
C PHE A 42 24.48 -11.72 -11.14
N VAL A 43 23.41 -12.14 -10.45
CA VAL A 43 23.50 -13.24 -9.48
C VAL A 43 22.95 -14.56 -10.06
N GLY A 44 21.91 -14.46 -10.88
CA GLY A 44 21.36 -15.58 -11.62
C GLY A 44 19.94 -15.98 -11.22
N LYS A 45 19.37 -16.94 -11.96
CA LYS A 45 17.96 -17.34 -11.86
C LYS A 45 17.55 -17.88 -10.48
N ASN A 46 18.43 -18.62 -9.80
CA ASN A 46 18.12 -19.17 -8.48
C ASN A 46 18.04 -18.07 -7.41
N ALA A 47 18.96 -17.09 -7.48
CA ALA A 47 18.93 -15.92 -6.63
C ALA A 47 17.66 -15.09 -6.84
N LEU A 48 17.26 -14.89 -8.10
CA LEU A 48 16.02 -14.19 -8.43
C LEU A 48 14.79 -14.92 -7.88
N ALA A 49 14.75 -16.25 -7.98
CA ALA A 49 13.68 -17.06 -7.42
C ALA A 49 13.63 -16.96 -5.88
N SER A 50 14.80 -16.97 -5.22
CA SER A 50 14.92 -16.82 -3.76
C SER A 50 14.42 -15.47 -3.28
N VAL A 51 14.85 -14.37 -3.92
CA VAL A 51 14.43 -13.00 -3.58
C VAL A 51 12.94 -12.79 -3.86
N SER A 52 12.44 -13.31 -4.99
CA SER A 52 11.02 -13.19 -5.35
C SER A 52 10.10 -13.95 -4.36
N SER A 53 10.51 -15.12 -3.90
CA SER A 53 9.78 -15.88 -2.88
C SER A 53 9.80 -15.14 -1.54
N ALA A 54 10.94 -14.60 -1.14
CA ALA A 54 11.08 -13.78 0.07
C ALA A 54 10.25 -12.50 0.01
N TYR A 55 10.15 -11.87 -1.17
CA TYR A 55 9.39 -10.63 -1.37
C TYR A 55 7.91 -10.78 -0.97
N THR A 56 7.28 -11.89 -1.33
CA THR A 56 5.88 -12.16 -0.96
C THR A 56 5.67 -12.16 0.56
N ILE A 57 6.58 -12.80 1.29
CA ILE A 57 6.55 -12.86 2.76
C ILE A 57 6.79 -11.45 3.34
N MET A 58 7.78 -10.75 2.82
CA MET A 58 8.13 -9.40 3.23
C MET A 58 6.96 -8.43 3.05
N VAL A 59 6.28 -8.45 1.89
CA VAL A 59 5.12 -7.60 1.61
C VAL A 59 3.99 -7.85 2.61
N PHE A 60 3.72 -9.10 2.94
CA PHE A 60 2.69 -9.44 3.91
C PHE A 60 3.01 -8.89 5.31
N ILE A 61 4.22 -9.10 5.81
CA ILE A 61 4.65 -8.63 7.14
C ILE A 61 4.73 -7.11 7.19
N THR A 62 5.30 -6.46 6.18
CA THR A 62 5.41 -5.00 6.14
C THR A 62 4.05 -4.32 6.00
N SER A 63 3.07 -4.95 5.33
CA SER A 63 1.70 -4.42 5.22
C SER A 63 1.02 -4.27 6.58
N ILE A 64 1.33 -5.14 7.53
CA ILE A 64 0.83 -5.03 8.90
C ILE A 64 1.37 -3.75 9.56
N ILE A 65 2.70 -3.52 9.48
CA ILE A 65 3.35 -2.33 10.06
C ILE A 65 2.82 -1.04 9.41
N ILE A 66 2.72 -1.03 8.08
CA ILE A 66 2.17 0.10 7.32
C ILE A 66 0.73 0.38 7.76
N GLY A 67 -0.10 -0.66 7.88
CA GLY A 67 -1.48 -0.54 8.35
C GLY A 67 -1.59 0.03 9.77
N LEU A 68 -0.71 -0.40 10.68
CA LEU A 68 -0.64 0.14 12.05
C LEU A 68 -0.30 1.64 12.04
N CYS A 69 0.71 2.05 11.29
CA CYS A 69 1.10 3.45 11.17
C CYS A 69 0.01 4.31 10.51
N MET A 70 -0.61 3.81 9.44
CA MET A 70 -1.71 4.49 8.75
C MET A 70 -2.93 4.69 9.66
N GLY A 71 -3.28 3.69 10.47
CA GLY A 71 -4.40 3.79 11.40
C GLY A 71 -4.16 4.83 12.49
N ALA A 72 -2.96 4.87 13.07
CA ALA A 72 -2.56 5.89 14.04
C ALA A 72 -2.58 7.31 13.43
N ALA A 73 -2.11 7.45 12.19
CA ALA A 73 -2.07 8.72 11.48
C ALA A 73 -3.44 9.38 11.31
N ILE A 74 -4.52 8.60 11.23
CA ILE A 74 -5.87 9.17 11.18
C ILE A 74 -6.21 9.93 12.46
N LEU A 75 -5.90 9.38 13.62
CA LEU A 75 -6.13 10.08 14.88
C LEU A 75 -5.24 11.33 14.98
N TRP A 76 -3.97 11.24 14.57
CA TRP A 76 -3.07 12.39 14.55
C TRP A 76 -3.59 13.52 13.64
N ALA A 77 -4.07 13.16 12.44
CA ALA A 77 -4.66 14.13 11.53
C ALA A 77 -5.94 14.77 12.09
N GLN A 78 -6.78 14.01 12.81
CA GLN A 78 -7.96 14.55 13.49
C GLN A 78 -7.56 15.51 14.61
N LEU A 79 -6.61 15.16 15.45
CA LEU A 79 -6.12 16.00 16.55
C LEU A 79 -5.40 17.27 16.02
N PHE A 80 -4.63 17.12 14.93
CA PHE A 80 -4.02 18.27 14.27
C PHE A 80 -5.06 19.23 13.71
N GLY A 81 -6.08 18.69 13.01
CA GLY A 81 -7.19 19.52 12.50
C GLY A 81 -8.01 20.19 13.60
N ALA A 82 -8.11 19.56 14.77
CA ALA A 82 -8.77 20.14 15.94
C ALA A 82 -7.91 21.21 16.65
N GLY A 83 -6.63 21.36 16.31
CA GLY A 83 -5.68 22.24 17.00
C GLY A 83 -5.27 21.74 18.37
N ASP A 84 -5.58 20.50 18.74
CA ASP A 84 -5.24 19.93 20.04
C ASP A 84 -3.84 19.30 20.04
N TYR A 85 -2.82 20.14 20.00
CA TYR A 85 -1.42 19.73 19.95
C TYR A 85 -0.98 18.97 21.20
N LYS A 86 -1.62 19.23 22.35
CA LYS A 86 -1.32 18.53 23.61
C LYS A 86 -1.74 17.06 23.53
N GLN A 87 -2.98 16.79 23.09
CA GLN A 87 -3.42 15.42 22.87
C GLN A 87 -2.67 14.76 21.71
N LEU A 88 -2.31 15.52 20.68
CA LEU A 88 -1.51 15.01 19.57
C LEU A 88 -0.15 14.47 20.03
N LYS A 89 0.60 15.20 20.87
CA LYS A 89 1.87 14.73 21.44
C LYS A 89 1.70 13.47 22.28
N ARG A 90 0.66 13.39 23.11
CA ARG A 90 0.33 12.17 23.87
C ARG A 90 -0.05 11.00 22.95
N ALA A 91 -0.82 11.25 21.90
CA ALA A 91 -1.16 10.24 20.92
C ALA A 91 0.06 9.73 20.16
N LEU A 92 1.03 10.60 19.84
CA LEU A 92 2.31 10.23 19.23
C LEU A 92 3.12 9.30 20.14
N THR A 93 3.27 9.67 21.42
CA THR A 93 3.97 8.84 22.41
C THR A 93 3.29 7.47 22.55
N THR A 94 1.98 7.47 22.79
CA THR A 94 1.21 6.23 23.01
C THR A 94 1.27 5.31 21.79
N SER A 95 1.10 5.84 20.58
CA SER A 95 1.16 5.05 19.34
C SER A 95 2.59 4.60 19.03
N GLY A 96 3.60 5.44 19.28
CA GLY A 96 5.01 5.08 19.10
C GLY A 96 5.38 3.87 19.96
N ILE A 97 5.04 3.91 21.25
CA ILE A 97 5.29 2.80 22.19
C ILE A 97 4.53 1.55 21.75
N PHE A 98 3.25 1.68 21.40
CA PHE A 98 2.42 0.55 20.95
C PHE A 98 2.99 -0.12 19.70
N ILE A 99 3.23 0.67 18.64
CA ILE A 99 3.62 0.11 17.34
C ILE A 99 5.05 -0.42 17.38
N ILE A 100 5.99 0.20 18.14
CA ILE A 100 7.34 -0.34 18.27
C ILE A 100 7.35 -1.70 19.00
N ILE A 101 6.53 -1.87 20.04
CA ILE A 101 6.39 -3.15 20.74
C ILE A 101 5.86 -4.21 19.78
N VAL A 102 4.78 -3.91 19.02
CA VAL A 102 4.21 -4.83 18.06
C VAL A 102 5.23 -5.18 16.97
N THR A 103 5.96 -4.18 16.43
CA THR A 103 7.00 -4.41 15.43
C THR A 103 8.13 -5.28 15.95
N PHE A 104 8.58 -5.03 17.17
CA PHE A 104 9.63 -5.84 17.80
C PHE A 104 9.18 -7.28 18.04
N CYS A 105 7.95 -7.48 18.51
CA CYS A 105 7.37 -8.82 18.64
C CYS A 105 7.24 -9.52 17.27
N MET A 106 6.79 -8.81 16.24
CA MET A 106 6.72 -9.35 14.89
C MET A 106 8.09 -9.73 14.34
N MET A 107 9.10 -8.88 14.56
CA MET A 107 10.48 -9.14 14.18
C MET A 107 10.99 -10.43 14.83
N LEU A 108 10.85 -10.54 16.16
CA LEU A 108 11.28 -11.73 16.88
C LEU A 108 10.53 -12.99 16.44
N LEU A 109 9.20 -12.94 16.31
CA LEU A 109 8.39 -14.06 15.85
C LEU A 109 8.76 -14.50 14.45
N SER A 110 9.04 -13.53 13.55
CA SER A 110 9.47 -13.83 12.18
C SER A 110 10.86 -14.47 12.13
N LEU A 111 11.81 -13.99 12.96
CA LEU A 111 13.14 -14.55 13.02
C LEU A 111 13.16 -15.97 13.64
N VAL A 112 12.41 -16.19 14.72
CA VAL A 112 12.30 -17.51 15.35
C VAL A 112 11.50 -18.47 14.47
N GLY A 113 10.43 -17.98 13.84
CA GLY A 113 9.53 -18.77 13.00
C GLY A 113 9.98 -18.94 11.54
N ILE A 114 11.16 -18.44 11.15
CA ILE A 114 11.59 -18.42 9.75
C ILE A 114 11.56 -19.79 9.07
N GLU A 115 11.96 -20.84 9.78
CA GLU A 115 11.96 -22.20 9.23
C GLU A 115 10.54 -22.73 8.99
N TYR A 116 9.60 -22.41 9.89
CA TYR A 116 8.19 -22.76 9.71
C TYR A 116 7.58 -22.00 8.53
N ILE A 117 7.93 -20.71 8.37
CA ILE A 117 7.49 -19.89 7.24
C ILE A 117 7.97 -20.48 5.93
N LEU A 118 9.25 -20.82 5.81
CA LEU A 118 9.84 -21.39 4.60
C LEU A 118 9.25 -22.75 4.24
N ARG A 119 9.02 -23.61 5.22
CA ARG A 119 8.35 -24.93 5.04
C ARG A 119 6.89 -24.73 4.60
N PHE A 120 6.17 -23.81 5.21
CA PHE A 120 4.78 -23.50 4.83
C PHE A 120 4.68 -23.00 3.39
N MET A 121 5.68 -22.23 2.93
CA MET A 121 5.78 -21.74 1.55
C MET A 121 6.26 -22.79 0.56
N ASN A 122 6.61 -24.00 1.02
CA ASN A 122 7.18 -25.08 0.19
C ASN A 122 8.38 -24.61 -0.64
N ILE A 123 9.30 -23.83 -0.03
CA ILE A 123 10.49 -23.34 -0.71
C ILE A 123 11.40 -24.53 -1.08
N PRO A 124 11.79 -24.67 -2.37
CA PRO A 124 12.70 -25.73 -2.82
C PRO A 124 14.01 -25.73 -2.03
N TYR A 125 14.56 -26.93 -1.78
CA TYR A 125 15.79 -27.07 -1.00
C TYR A 125 16.97 -26.26 -1.55
N GLU A 126 17.07 -26.16 -2.88
CA GLU A 126 18.11 -25.40 -3.57
C GLU A 126 18.08 -23.89 -3.27
N LEU A 127 16.88 -23.35 -3.00
CA LEU A 127 16.66 -21.93 -2.72
C LEU A 127 16.59 -21.63 -1.22
N TYR A 128 16.55 -22.67 -0.37
CA TYR A 128 16.25 -22.54 1.05
C TYR A 128 17.27 -21.67 1.79
N ALA A 129 18.56 -21.91 1.58
CA ALA A 129 19.63 -21.20 2.27
C ALA A 129 19.63 -19.69 1.94
N ASP A 130 19.55 -19.36 0.65
CA ASP A 130 19.54 -17.97 0.19
C ASP A 130 18.27 -17.23 0.64
N THR A 131 17.09 -17.86 0.52
CA THR A 131 15.82 -17.28 0.97
C THR A 131 15.83 -17.05 2.47
N LYS A 132 16.34 -18.01 3.27
CA LYS A 132 16.48 -17.89 4.72
C LYS A 132 17.36 -16.71 5.10
N MET A 133 18.55 -16.64 4.52
CA MET A 133 19.54 -15.59 4.77
C MET A 133 18.98 -14.21 4.40
N TYR A 134 18.37 -14.09 3.23
CA TYR A 134 17.72 -12.86 2.78
C TYR A 134 16.65 -12.39 3.80
N LEU A 135 15.73 -13.28 4.16
CA LEU A 135 14.66 -12.96 5.11
C LEU A 135 15.19 -12.62 6.50
N GLN A 136 16.24 -13.28 6.98
CA GLN A 136 16.85 -12.93 8.27
C GLN A 136 17.32 -11.47 8.30
N ILE A 137 18.01 -11.02 7.26
CA ILE A 137 18.51 -9.64 7.16
C ILE A 137 17.34 -8.67 7.06
N ILE A 138 16.35 -8.96 6.21
CA ILE A 138 15.17 -8.09 6.02
C ILE A 138 14.33 -8.02 7.30
N PHE A 139 14.13 -9.12 8.03
CA PHE A 139 13.39 -9.11 9.29
C PHE A 139 14.10 -8.28 10.37
N CYS A 140 15.43 -8.31 10.44
CA CYS A 140 16.18 -7.37 11.28
C CYS A 140 15.93 -5.91 10.86
N GLY A 141 15.67 -5.65 9.59
CA GLY A 141 15.35 -4.32 9.03
C GLY A 141 13.94 -3.83 9.33
N LEU A 142 13.02 -4.66 9.86
CA LEU A 142 11.64 -4.25 10.15
C LEU A 142 11.56 -3.04 11.09
N ILE A 143 12.54 -2.86 11.97
CA ILE A 143 12.62 -1.69 12.86
C ILE A 143 12.83 -0.39 12.06
N PHE A 144 13.61 -0.41 10.99
CA PHE A 144 13.81 0.74 10.11
C PHE A 144 12.59 0.99 9.23
N THR A 145 11.94 -0.08 8.77
CA THR A 145 10.64 0.00 8.07
C THR A 145 9.60 0.67 8.96
N PHE A 146 9.50 0.28 10.24
CA PHE A 146 8.64 0.94 11.22
C PHE A 146 9.01 2.41 11.38
N LEU A 147 10.30 2.69 11.66
CA LEU A 147 10.77 4.05 11.93
C LEU A 147 10.46 5.01 10.77
N TYR A 148 10.74 4.59 9.54
CA TYR A 148 10.39 5.39 8.36
C TYR A 148 8.87 5.59 8.25
N ASN A 149 8.08 4.51 8.35
CA ASN A 149 6.63 4.58 8.14
C ASN A 149 5.91 5.39 9.22
N ILE A 150 6.35 5.33 10.49
CA ILE A 150 5.73 6.12 11.56
C ILE A 150 6.01 7.61 11.36
N VAL A 151 7.24 7.99 11.01
CA VAL A 151 7.60 9.38 10.72
C VAL A 151 6.90 9.89 9.46
N ALA A 152 6.92 9.12 8.38
CA ALA A 152 6.23 9.45 7.13
C ALA A 152 4.72 9.61 7.34
N SER A 153 4.10 8.75 8.14
CA SER A 153 2.68 8.82 8.49
C SER A 153 2.35 10.04 9.33
N LEU A 154 3.23 10.41 10.27
CA LEU A 154 3.10 11.65 11.02
C LEU A 154 3.18 12.88 10.11
N LEU A 155 4.21 12.98 9.27
CA LEU A 155 4.38 14.10 8.36
C LEU A 155 3.17 14.26 7.44
N ARG A 156 2.64 13.15 6.92
CA ARG A 156 1.39 13.15 6.13
C ARG A 156 0.20 13.62 6.99
N ALA A 157 0.07 13.19 8.23
CA ALA A 157 -1.00 13.64 9.12
C ALA A 157 -0.95 15.15 9.37
N LEU A 158 0.25 15.74 9.38
CA LEU A 158 0.50 17.19 9.46
C LEU A 158 0.38 17.93 8.11
N GLY A 159 0.00 17.22 7.03
CA GLY A 159 -0.17 17.79 5.70
C GLY A 159 1.11 17.89 4.85
N ASP A 160 2.21 17.27 5.28
CA ASP A 160 3.44 17.21 4.48
C ASP A 160 3.63 15.82 3.84
N SER A 161 3.39 15.72 2.55
CA SER A 161 3.65 14.54 1.74
C SER A 161 4.97 14.61 0.96
N LYS A 162 5.64 15.78 0.92
CA LYS A 162 6.86 15.98 0.14
C LYS A 162 8.09 15.45 0.89
N THR A 163 8.18 15.73 2.17
CA THR A 163 9.34 15.31 2.97
C THR A 163 9.51 13.78 2.97
N PRO A 164 8.47 12.95 3.20
CA PRO A 164 8.60 11.51 3.05
C PRO A 164 9.08 11.07 1.66
N LEU A 165 8.63 11.74 0.58
CA LEU A 165 9.08 11.46 -0.78
C LEU A 165 10.60 11.63 -0.92
N TYR A 166 11.18 12.72 -0.42
CA TYR A 166 12.62 12.96 -0.56
C TYR A 166 13.45 11.85 0.08
N PHE A 167 13.05 11.37 1.26
CA PHE A 167 13.76 10.28 1.93
C PHE A 167 13.50 8.92 1.29
N LEU A 168 12.33 8.71 0.67
CA LEU A 168 12.06 7.52 -0.12
C LEU A 168 12.93 7.46 -1.38
N VAL A 169 13.05 8.57 -2.10
CA VAL A 169 13.95 8.68 -3.26
C VAL A 169 15.39 8.48 -2.86
N LEU A 170 15.82 9.07 -1.74
CA LEU A 170 17.17 8.87 -1.19
C LEU A 170 17.41 7.37 -0.89
N SER A 171 16.46 6.71 -0.23
CA SER A 171 16.54 5.27 0.04
C SER A 171 16.69 4.45 -1.25
N ALA A 172 15.87 4.74 -2.26
CA ALA A 172 15.93 4.03 -3.53
C ALA A 172 17.27 4.24 -4.25
N MET A 173 17.79 5.46 -4.27
CA MET A 173 19.10 5.74 -4.89
C MET A 173 20.24 5.05 -4.14
N LEU A 174 20.24 5.13 -2.81
CA LEU A 174 21.24 4.44 -1.99
C LEU A 174 21.17 2.92 -2.17
N ASN A 175 19.98 2.35 -2.23
CA ASN A 175 19.81 0.93 -2.44
C ASN A 175 20.42 0.50 -3.79
N ILE A 176 20.10 1.17 -4.90
CA ILE A 176 20.67 0.86 -6.23
C ILE A 176 22.20 0.95 -6.21
N ILE A 177 22.76 1.99 -5.60
CA ILE A 177 24.23 2.15 -5.52
C ILE A 177 24.85 1.02 -4.70
N LEU A 178 24.24 0.66 -3.56
CA LEU A 178 24.74 -0.40 -2.69
C LEU A 178 24.55 -1.78 -3.31
N ASP A 179 23.46 -2.02 -4.06
CA ASP A 179 23.27 -3.27 -4.81
C ASP A 179 24.39 -3.47 -5.82
N ILE A 180 24.70 -2.44 -6.62
CA ILE A 180 25.81 -2.49 -7.57
C ILE A 180 27.13 -2.76 -6.83
N LEU A 181 27.39 -2.07 -5.73
CA LEU A 181 28.63 -2.24 -4.97
C LEU A 181 28.74 -3.64 -4.36
N PHE A 182 27.68 -4.14 -3.72
CA PHE A 182 27.74 -5.42 -2.99
C PHE A 182 27.60 -6.63 -3.91
N VAL A 183 26.82 -6.52 -4.98
CA VAL A 183 26.60 -7.63 -5.92
C VAL A 183 27.73 -7.70 -6.93
N LEU A 184 28.09 -6.58 -7.58
CA LEU A 184 29.12 -6.57 -8.64
C LEU A 184 30.53 -6.33 -8.08
N GLY A 185 30.67 -5.44 -7.07
CA GLY A 185 31.99 -5.12 -6.54
C GLY A 185 32.52 -6.13 -5.52
N LEU A 186 31.65 -6.61 -4.61
CA LEU A 186 32.03 -7.53 -3.54
C LEU A 186 31.57 -8.98 -3.77
N GLU A 187 30.80 -9.24 -4.82
CA GLU A 187 30.29 -10.58 -5.18
C GLU A 187 29.48 -11.27 -4.06
N TRP A 188 28.77 -10.49 -3.23
CA TRP A 188 28.00 -11.04 -2.10
C TRP A 188 26.68 -11.71 -2.51
N GLY A 189 26.30 -11.68 -3.79
CA GLY A 189 25.10 -12.33 -4.31
C GLY A 189 23.83 -11.88 -3.59
N VAL A 190 22.97 -12.83 -3.23
CA VAL A 190 21.68 -12.58 -2.54
C VAL A 190 21.87 -11.83 -1.20
N LYS A 191 22.94 -12.13 -0.47
CA LYS A 191 23.29 -11.43 0.77
C LYS A 191 23.54 -9.95 0.53
N GLY A 192 24.23 -9.61 -0.57
CA GLY A 192 24.52 -8.22 -0.94
C GLY A 192 23.26 -7.41 -1.10
N VAL A 193 22.27 -7.91 -1.82
CA VAL A 193 20.98 -7.26 -2.02
C VAL A 193 20.22 -7.05 -0.71
N ALA A 194 20.17 -8.05 0.16
CA ALA A 194 19.51 -7.93 1.45
C ALA A 194 20.17 -6.86 2.34
N VAL A 195 21.52 -6.85 2.39
CA VAL A 195 22.30 -5.86 3.16
C VAL A 195 22.15 -4.46 2.58
N ALA A 196 22.15 -4.31 1.26
CA ALA A 196 21.93 -3.02 0.59
C ALA A 196 20.56 -2.43 0.97
N THR A 197 19.51 -3.24 0.91
CA THR A 197 18.15 -2.84 1.32
C THR A 197 18.12 -2.45 2.79
N PHE A 198 18.71 -3.24 3.67
CA PHE A 198 18.78 -2.97 5.11
C PHE A 198 19.47 -1.63 5.41
N ILE A 199 20.64 -1.38 4.80
CA ILE A 199 21.40 -0.14 5.00
C ILE A 199 20.68 1.06 4.43
N ALA A 200 20.17 0.96 3.18
CA ALA A 200 19.47 2.06 2.52
C ALA A 200 18.21 2.49 3.30
N GLN A 201 17.40 1.53 3.74
CA GLN A 201 16.23 1.81 4.58
C GLN A 201 16.62 2.39 5.94
N GLY A 202 17.68 1.87 6.57
CA GLY A 202 18.18 2.36 7.85
C GLY A 202 18.62 3.82 7.78
N ILE A 203 19.45 4.16 6.80
CA ILE A 203 19.92 5.54 6.58
C ILE A 203 18.74 6.48 6.32
N ALA A 204 17.85 6.11 5.39
CA ALA A 204 16.69 6.95 5.06
C ALA A 204 15.75 7.15 6.26
N ALA A 205 15.49 6.10 7.06
CA ALA A 205 14.65 6.18 8.25
C ALA A 205 15.25 7.11 9.30
N ILE A 206 16.54 6.97 9.59
CA ILE A 206 17.25 7.80 10.56
C ILE A 206 17.29 9.26 10.11
N LEU A 207 17.66 9.51 8.86
CA LEU A 207 17.71 10.87 8.30
C LEU A 207 16.31 11.52 8.26
N CYS A 208 15.27 10.77 7.91
CA CYS A 208 13.90 11.24 7.95
C CYS A 208 13.47 11.65 9.36
N LEU A 209 13.80 10.83 10.38
CA LEU A 209 13.53 11.15 11.77
C LEU A 209 14.29 12.40 12.24
N LEU A 210 15.59 12.48 11.96
CA LEU A 210 16.42 13.63 12.35
C LEU A 210 15.93 14.92 11.68
N TYR A 211 15.57 14.85 10.41
CA TYR A 211 14.99 15.98 9.70
C TYR A 211 13.65 16.39 10.33
N ALA A 212 12.77 15.43 10.57
CA ALA A 212 11.47 15.69 11.19
C ALA A 212 11.63 16.28 12.59
N TYR A 213 12.51 15.72 13.41
CA TYR A 213 12.81 16.24 14.74
C TYR A 213 13.29 17.70 14.70
N LYS A 214 14.16 18.04 13.74
CA LYS A 214 14.71 19.40 13.62
C LYS A 214 13.66 20.44 13.16
N HIS A 215 12.69 20.04 12.30
CA HIS A 215 11.81 20.99 11.61
C HIS A 215 10.38 21.01 12.16
N TYR A 216 9.99 20.06 13.02
CA TYR A 216 8.62 19.93 13.53
C TYR A 216 8.60 19.92 15.06
N GLU A 217 8.24 21.05 15.64
CA GLU A 217 8.16 21.24 17.11
C GLU A 217 7.26 20.22 17.81
N ILE A 218 6.29 19.65 17.09
CA ILE A 218 5.41 18.63 17.62
C ILE A 218 6.14 17.35 18.08
N LEU A 219 7.34 17.09 17.54
CA LEU A 219 8.21 16.00 17.96
C LEU A 219 9.07 16.33 19.21
N HIS A 220 9.12 17.60 19.61
CA HIS A 220 9.78 18.00 20.86
C HIS A 220 8.88 17.66 22.05
N ILE A 221 8.85 16.37 22.40
CA ILE A 221 8.03 15.84 23.49
C ILE A 221 8.81 16.01 24.80
N THR A 222 8.25 16.77 25.72
CA THR A 222 8.83 16.94 27.07
C THR A 222 8.59 15.71 27.93
N LYS A 223 9.38 15.54 29.00
CA LYS A 223 9.19 14.42 29.97
C LYS A 223 7.77 14.37 30.54
N LYS A 224 7.10 15.53 30.69
CA LYS A 224 5.72 15.65 31.17
C LYS A 224 4.67 15.23 30.12
N GLU A 225 5.02 15.28 28.84
CA GLU A 225 4.16 14.88 27.72
C GLU A 225 4.39 13.43 27.32
N PHE A 226 5.52 12.83 27.73
CA PHE A 226 5.87 11.43 27.50
C PHE A 226 5.07 10.52 28.45
N ILE A 227 3.77 10.42 28.19
CA ILE A 227 2.82 9.64 28.98
C ILE A 227 2.09 8.67 28.06
N PHE A 228 2.02 7.41 28.47
CA PHE A 228 1.16 6.42 27.84
C PHE A 228 -0.28 6.62 28.30
N ASP A 229 -1.15 7.07 27.39
CA ASP A 229 -2.55 7.36 27.67
C ASP A 229 -3.43 6.17 27.24
N ILE A 230 -4.03 5.52 28.23
CA ILE A 230 -4.87 4.32 28.03
C ILE A 230 -6.13 4.61 27.20
N SER A 231 -6.69 5.81 27.31
CA SER A 231 -7.89 6.20 26.56
C SER A 231 -7.56 6.43 25.08
N LEU A 232 -6.46 7.12 24.79
CA LEU A 232 -5.92 7.27 23.43
C LEU A 232 -5.46 5.93 22.86
N PHE A 233 -4.82 5.08 23.68
CA PHE A 233 -4.41 3.74 23.27
C PHE A 233 -5.57 2.91 22.71
N LYS A 234 -6.72 2.89 23.39
CA LYS A 234 -7.91 2.15 22.90
C LYS A 234 -8.35 2.60 21.51
N VAL A 235 -8.32 3.90 21.24
CA VAL A 235 -8.67 4.45 19.93
C VAL A 235 -7.60 4.14 18.88
N ILE A 236 -6.32 4.35 19.22
CA ILE A 236 -5.18 4.08 18.36
C ILE A 236 -5.16 2.58 17.99
N ALA A 237 -5.21 1.70 18.98
CA ALA A 237 -5.19 0.26 18.75
C ALA A 237 -6.33 -0.17 17.84
N LYS A 238 -7.56 0.33 18.08
CA LYS A 238 -8.71 0.07 17.22
C LYS A 238 -8.47 0.52 15.78
N TYR A 239 -7.99 1.75 15.55
CA TYR A 239 -7.75 2.29 14.22
C TYR A 239 -6.60 1.55 13.53
N SER A 240 -5.50 1.33 14.23
CA SER A 240 -4.31 0.66 13.74
C SER A 240 -4.59 -0.80 13.38
N ILE A 241 -5.18 -1.58 14.28
CA ILE A 241 -5.48 -3.00 14.04
C ILE A 241 -6.46 -3.16 12.88
N LEU A 242 -7.55 -2.37 12.85
CA LEU A 242 -8.52 -2.48 11.77
C LEU A 242 -7.93 -2.09 10.41
N THR A 243 -7.08 -1.06 10.34
CA THR A 243 -6.39 -0.69 9.10
C THR A 243 -5.39 -1.76 8.67
N SER A 244 -4.67 -2.35 9.62
CA SER A 244 -3.72 -3.44 9.38
C SER A 244 -4.43 -4.69 8.84
N ILE A 245 -5.57 -5.07 9.44
CA ILE A 245 -6.42 -6.17 8.95
C ILE A 245 -6.88 -5.87 7.52
N GLN A 246 -7.33 -4.65 7.23
CA GLN A 246 -7.74 -4.26 5.88
C GLN A 246 -6.61 -4.44 4.86
N GLN A 247 -5.40 -3.97 5.17
CA GLN A 247 -4.23 -4.09 4.29
C GLN A 247 -3.84 -5.57 4.07
N SER A 248 -3.89 -6.37 5.13
CA SER A 248 -3.61 -7.81 5.04
C SER A 248 -4.63 -8.56 4.18
N ILE A 249 -5.92 -8.26 4.33
CA ILE A 249 -6.99 -8.86 3.51
C ILE A 249 -6.81 -8.49 2.04
N MET A 250 -6.44 -7.23 1.74
CA MET A 250 -6.19 -6.79 0.36
C MET A 250 -5.10 -7.64 -0.30
N ASN A 251 -3.95 -7.81 0.36
CA ASN A 251 -2.86 -8.60 -0.18
C ASN A 251 -3.20 -10.08 -0.30
N PHE A 252 -3.86 -10.65 0.72
CA PHE A 252 -4.25 -12.07 0.71
C PHE A 252 -5.29 -12.38 -0.39
N GLY A 253 -6.26 -11.50 -0.62
CA GLY A 253 -7.27 -11.68 -1.67
C GLY A 253 -6.67 -11.73 -3.08
N ILE A 254 -5.63 -10.94 -3.35
CA ILE A 254 -4.89 -10.98 -4.62
C ILE A 254 -4.19 -12.33 -4.79
N LEU A 255 -3.54 -12.84 -3.73
CA LEU A 255 -2.85 -14.13 -3.75
C LEU A 255 -3.79 -15.31 -4.03
N LEU A 256 -5.02 -15.30 -3.47
CA LEU A 256 -6.01 -16.35 -3.74
C LEU A 256 -6.42 -16.41 -5.21
N VAL A 257 -6.63 -15.26 -5.84
CA VAL A 257 -6.96 -15.20 -7.28
C VAL A 257 -5.78 -15.65 -8.13
N GLN A 258 -4.56 -15.24 -7.77
CA GLN A 258 -3.34 -15.71 -8.44
C GLN A 258 -3.22 -17.24 -8.38
N GLY A 259 -3.48 -17.84 -7.22
CA GLY A 259 -3.46 -19.29 -7.06
C GLY A 259 -4.47 -20.01 -7.96
N LEU A 260 -5.67 -19.43 -8.14
CA LEU A 260 -6.68 -19.97 -9.06
C LEU A 260 -6.23 -19.86 -10.52
N VAL A 261 -5.68 -18.71 -10.94
CA VAL A 261 -5.18 -18.53 -12.31
C VAL A 261 -4.03 -19.49 -12.61
N ASN A 262 -3.17 -19.78 -11.64
CA ASN A 262 -2.07 -20.73 -11.81
C ASN A 262 -2.57 -22.14 -12.15
N SER A 263 -3.78 -22.52 -11.72
CA SER A 263 -4.37 -23.84 -12.06
C SER A 263 -4.77 -23.98 -13.53
N PHE A 264 -4.82 -22.87 -14.29
CA PHE A 264 -5.07 -22.87 -15.74
C PHE A 264 -3.81 -23.04 -16.59
N GLY A 265 -2.67 -23.27 -15.95
CA GLY A 265 -1.40 -23.56 -16.63
C GLY A 265 -0.48 -22.35 -16.77
N THR A 266 0.70 -22.64 -17.30
CA THR A 266 1.82 -21.67 -17.35
C THR A 266 1.55 -20.46 -18.24
N VAL A 267 0.79 -20.64 -19.32
CA VAL A 267 0.39 -19.58 -20.25
C VAL A 267 -0.50 -18.54 -19.55
N ALA A 268 -1.54 -18.99 -18.88
CA ALA A 268 -2.44 -18.12 -18.12
C ALA A 268 -1.71 -17.41 -16.95
N MET A 269 -0.83 -18.14 -16.27
CA MET A 269 0.00 -17.61 -15.18
C MET A 269 0.91 -16.49 -15.67
N ALA A 270 1.60 -16.66 -16.80
CA ALA A 270 2.48 -15.66 -17.39
C ALA A 270 1.69 -14.41 -17.85
N ALA A 271 0.54 -14.62 -18.53
CA ALA A 271 -0.33 -13.56 -18.99
C ALA A 271 -0.86 -12.72 -17.84
N PHE A 272 -1.39 -13.36 -16.80
CA PHE A 272 -1.92 -12.69 -15.62
C PHE A 272 -0.82 -11.94 -14.85
N GLY A 273 0.36 -12.57 -14.68
CA GLY A 273 1.49 -11.94 -14.01
C GLY A 273 1.95 -10.64 -14.66
N ALA A 274 1.99 -10.59 -16.01
CA ALA A 274 2.30 -9.38 -16.76
C ALA A 274 1.18 -8.34 -16.66
N ALA A 275 -0.08 -8.77 -16.83
CA ALA A 275 -1.23 -7.89 -16.82
C ALA A 275 -1.47 -7.23 -15.45
N VAL A 276 -1.30 -7.96 -14.33
CA VAL A 276 -1.41 -7.41 -12.97
C VAL A 276 -0.34 -6.36 -12.66
N LYS A 277 0.87 -6.50 -13.25
CA LYS A 277 1.89 -5.43 -13.14
C LYS A 277 1.45 -4.14 -13.83
N ILE A 278 0.87 -4.25 -15.03
CA ILE A 278 0.31 -3.11 -15.77
C ILE A 278 -0.85 -2.49 -14.98
N GLU A 279 -1.76 -3.31 -14.49
CA GLU A 279 -2.87 -2.88 -13.64
C GLU A 279 -2.37 -2.16 -12.38
N GLY A 280 -1.32 -2.67 -11.72
CA GLY A 280 -0.70 -2.03 -10.56
C GLY A 280 -0.30 -0.58 -10.82
N PHE A 281 0.34 -0.30 -11.95
CA PHE A 281 0.68 1.08 -12.35
C PHE A 281 -0.57 1.94 -12.61
N ALA A 282 -1.64 1.34 -13.12
CA ALA A 282 -2.87 2.06 -13.44
C ALA A 282 -3.66 2.47 -12.19
N TYR A 283 -3.77 1.60 -11.17
CA TYR A 283 -4.59 1.91 -9.99
C TYR A 283 -3.82 2.54 -8.83
N MET A 284 -2.49 2.42 -8.75
CA MET A 284 -1.68 3.05 -7.69
C MET A 284 -1.97 4.54 -7.47
N PRO A 285 -2.03 5.38 -8.52
CA PRO A 285 -2.34 6.79 -8.33
C PRO A 285 -3.71 7.00 -7.68
N VAL A 286 -4.68 6.17 -8.01
CA VAL A 286 -6.03 6.26 -7.47
C VAL A 286 -6.08 5.86 -5.99
N GLN A 287 -5.30 4.86 -5.62
CA GLN A 287 -5.10 4.47 -4.22
C GLN A 287 -4.50 5.63 -3.40
N ASP A 288 -3.52 6.34 -3.97
CA ASP A 288 -2.90 7.47 -3.31
C ASP A 288 -3.82 8.69 -3.22
N PHE A 289 -4.68 8.91 -4.21
CA PHE A 289 -5.78 9.87 -4.06
C PHE A 289 -6.69 9.52 -2.89
N GLY A 290 -7.04 8.25 -2.72
CA GLY A 290 -7.81 7.76 -1.57
C GLY A 290 -7.09 7.98 -0.24
N ASN A 291 -5.78 7.74 -0.17
CA ASN A 291 -4.95 7.97 1.01
C ASN A 291 -4.84 9.48 1.35
N ALA A 292 -4.61 10.31 0.35
CA ALA A 292 -4.60 11.77 0.49
C ALA A 292 -5.95 12.30 0.98
N PHE A 293 -7.02 11.77 0.43
CA PHE A 293 -8.38 12.12 0.83
C PHE A 293 -8.68 11.69 2.26
N ALA A 294 -8.17 10.56 2.73
CA ALA A 294 -8.32 10.15 4.13
C ALA A 294 -7.74 11.19 5.10
N THR A 295 -6.55 11.72 4.80
CA THR A 295 -5.91 12.77 5.61
C THR A 295 -6.72 14.08 5.55
N TYR A 296 -7.18 14.48 4.36
CA TYR A 296 -8.04 15.65 4.19
C TYR A 296 -9.33 15.53 5.04
N VAL A 297 -10.02 14.39 4.95
CA VAL A 297 -11.23 14.12 5.74
C VAL A 297 -10.95 14.12 7.23
N ALA A 298 -9.83 13.49 7.65
CA ALA A 298 -9.46 13.41 9.07
C ALA A 298 -9.21 14.79 9.68
N GLN A 299 -8.43 15.66 9.01
CA GLN A 299 -8.19 17.03 9.47
C GLN A 299 -9.49 17.85 9.50
N ASN A 300 -10.31 17.80 8.46
CA ASN A 300 -11.58 18.53 8.41
C ASN A 300 -12.60 18.00 9.43
N LYS A 301 -12.59 16.72 9.75
CA LYS A 301 -13.38 16.15 10.83
C LYS A 301 -12.93 16.69 12.19
N GLY A 302 -11.62 16.71 12.46
CA GLY A 302 -11.07 17.30 13.67
C GLY A 302 -11.44 18.77 13.83
N ALA A 303 -11.38 19.53 12.73
CA ALA A 303 -11.78 20.94 12.69
C ALA A 303 -13.31 21.15 12.69
N GLN A 304 -14.12 20.10 12.75
CA GLN A 304 -15.60 20.14 12.70
C GLN A 304 -16.17 20.80 11.43
N LYS A 305 -15.45 20.73 10.30
CA LYS A 305 -15.83 21.34 9.02
C LYS A 305 -16.54 20.35 8.10
N ALA A 306 -17.78 19.96 8.45
CA ALA A 306 -18.56 18.95 7.73
C ALA A 306 -18.83 19.33 6.26
N SER A 307 -19.12 20.60 5.97
CA SER A 307 -19.33 21.11 4.60
C SER A 307 -18.11 20.87 3.71
N ARG A 308 -16.89 21.06 4.24
CA ARG A 308 -15.67 20.82 3.51
C ARG A 308 -15.42 19.34 3.19
N ILE A 309 -15.86 18.44 4.08
CA ILE A 309 -15.81 16.98 3.79
C ILE A 309 -16.71 16.67 2.59
N GLN A 310 -17.94 17.25 2.53
CA GLN A 310 -18.83 17.05 1.39
C GLN A 310 -18.27 17.63 0.08
N GLU A 311 -17.68 18.83 0.13
CA GLU A 311 -16.96 19.41 -1.02
C GLU A 311 -15.80 18.52 -1.47
N GLY A 312 -15.01 18.00 -0.51
CA GLY A 312 -13.93 17.08 -0.76
C GLY A 312 -14.40 15.80 -1.47
N VAL A 313 -15.51 15.19 -1.04
CA VAL A 313 -16.12 14.03 -1.72
C VAL A 313 -16.43 14.35 -3.18
N LYS A 314 -17.10 15.49 -3.44
CA LYS A 314 -17.43 15.91 -4.81
C LYS A 314 -16.17 16.12 -5.65
N CYS A 315 -15.12 16.70 -5.07
CA CYS A 315 -13.85 16.94 -5.75
C CYS A 315 -13.13 15.63 -6.09
N VAL A 316 -13.06 14.68 -5.13
CA VAL A 316 -12.37 13.41 -5.36
C VAL A 316 -13.13 12.53 -6.34
N VAL A 317 -14.47 12.51 -6.29
CA VAL A 317 -15.29 11.83 -7.30
C VAL A 317 -14.94 12.34 -8.71
N LYS A 318 -14.95 13.66 -8.93
CA LYS A 318 -14.61 14.24 -10.24
C LYS A 318 -13.18 13.92 -10.66
N LEU A 319 -12.22 14.09 -9.75
CA LEU A 319 -10.81 13.88 -10.02
C LEU A 319 -10.50 12.41 -10.33
N SER A 320 -10.99 11.48 -9.49
CA SER A 320 -10.81 10.04 -9.72
C SER A 320 -11.50 9.58 -10.99
N SER A 321 -12.73 10.05 -11.28
CA SER A 321 -13.41 9.71 -12.54
C SER A 321 -12.63 10.17 -13.75
N PHE A 322 -12.16 11.43 -13.76
CA PHE A 322 -11.37 11.99 -14.86
C PHE A 322 -10.08 11.19 -15.08
N PHE A 323 -9.34 10.94 -14.01
CA PHE A 323 -8.10 10.17 -14.09
C PHE A 323 -8.36 8.72 -14.53
N CYS A 324 -9.36 8.06 -13.94
CA CYS A 324 -9.68 6.67 -14.27
C CYS A 324 -10.15 6.52 -15.72
N VAL A 325 -10.94 7.46 -16.26
CA VAL A 325 -11.36 7.42 -17.67
C VAL A 325 -10.16 7.52 -18.62
N ILE A 326 -9.20 8.41 -18.32
CA ILE A 326 -7.97 8.53 -19.11
C ILE A 326 -7.17 7.24 -19.06
N ILE A 327 -6.90 6.70 -17.86
CA ILE A 327 -6.13 5.47 -17.69
C ILE A 327 -6.86 4.27 -18.30
N SER A 328 -8.20 4.20 -18.17
CA SER A 328 -9.02 3.19 -18.83
C SER A 328 -8.83 3.21 -20.34
N ALA A 329 -8.89 4.39 -20.94
CA ALA A 329 -8.68 4.55 -22.39
C ALA A 329 -7.26 4.14 -22.80
N VAL A 330 -6.24 4.58 -22.05
CA VAL A 330 -4.83 4.24 -22.32
C VAL A 330 -4.61 2.73 -22.24
N VAL A 331 -5.10 2.07 -21.16
CA VAL A 331 -4.91 0.63 -20.97
C VAL A 331 -5.75 -0.18 -21.96
N PHE A 332 -6.98 0.22 -22.23
CA PHE A 332 -7.87 -0.50 -23.16
C PHE A 332 -7.36 -0.46 -24.61
N ILE A 333 -6.97 0.72 -25.08
CA ILE A 333 -6.45 0.93 -26.44
C ILE A 333 -5.05 0.35 -26.57
N GLY A 334 -4.17 0.67 -25.62
CA GLY A 334 -2.76 0.27 -25.60
C GLY A 334 -2.50 -1.12 -24.99
N ALA A 335 -3.54 -1.95 -24.78
CA ALA A 335 -3.37 -3.26 -24.09
C ALA A 335 -2.32 -4.14 -24.76
N LYS A 336 -2.25 -4.17 -26.08
CA LYS A 336 -1.26 -4.95 -26.83
C LYS A 336 0.16 -4.42 -26.60
N GLU A 337 0.35 -3.14 -26.77
CA GLU A 337 1.65 -2.46 -26.62
C GLU A 337 2.18 -2.56 -25.18
N LEU A 338 1.29 -2.43 -24.22
CA LEU A 338 1.62 -2.58 -22.81
C LEU A 338 2.03 -4.02 -22.45
N MET A 339 1.33 -5.02 -23.00
CA MET A 339 1.70 -6.43 -22.83
C MET A 339 3.04 -6.75 -23.51
N LEU A 340 3.34 -6.16 -24.65
CA LEU A 340 4.61 -6.35 -25.36
C LEU A 340 5.84 -5.81 -24.59
N ILE A 341 5.64 -4.95 -23.59
CA ILE A 341 6.72 -4.53 -22.69
C ILE A 341 7.25 -5.72 -21.86
N PHE A 342 6.38 -6.68 -21.53
CA PHE A 342 6.70 -7.79 -20.63
C PHE A 342 6.79 -9.13 -21.34
N ILE A 343 6.10 -9.30 -22.47
CA ILE A 343 5.93 -10.58 -23.17
C ILE A 343 6.43 -10.43 -24.62
N SER A 344 7.19 -11.41 -25.08
CA SER A 344 7.68 -11.44 -26.48
C SER A 344 6.53 -11.54 -27.48
N SER A 345 6.70 -10.90 -28.62
CA SER A 345 5.74 -10.97 -29.73
C SER A 345 5.53 -12.38 -30.30
N SER A 346 6.46 -13.31 -30.04
CA SER A 346 6.35 -14.72 -30.41
C SER A 346 5.37 -15.52 -29.55
N GLU A 347 5.04 -15.03 -28.33
CA GLU A 347 4.20 -15.70 -27.36
C GLU A 347 2.71 -15.28 -27.54
N TYR A 348 2.13 -15.60 -28.71
CA TYR A 348 0.78 -15.13 -29.10
C TYR A 348 -0.32 -15.49 -28.10
N GLU A 349 -0.27 -16.69 -27.53
CA GLU A 349 -1.29 -17.19 -26.63
C GLU A 349 -1.27 -16.41 -25.31
N VAL A 350 -0.09 -16.18 -24.75
CA VAL A 350 0.13 -15.37 -23.55
C VAL A 350 -0.33 -13.93 -23.76
N LEU A 351 0.03 -13.34 -24.93
CA LEU A 351 -0.38 -11.99 -25.29
C LEU A 351 -1.91 -11.85 -25.38
N ASN A 352 -2.59 -12.79 -26.04
CA ASN A 352 -4.05 -12.73 -26.23
C ASN A 352 -4.78 -12.79 -24.90
N ILE A 353 -4.39 -13.71 -23.99
CA ILE A 353 -5.00 -13.82 -22.65
C ILE A 353 -4.77 -12.53 -21.85
N GLY A 354 -3.56 -11.96 -21.88
CA GLY A 354 -3.25 -10.74 -21.16
C GLY A 354 -3.98 -9.51 -21.71
N ILE A 355 -4.12 -9.40 -23.04
CA ILE A 355 -4.90 -8.34 -23.71
C ILE A 355 -6.37 -8.46 -23.34
N GLU A 356 -6.93 -9.68 -23.37
CA GLU A 356 -8.31 -9.93 -22.96
C GLU A 356 -8.55 -9.50 -21.50
N TYR A 357 -7.67 -9.90 -20.58
CA TYR A 357 -7.73 -9.46 -19.18
C TYR A 357 -7.79 -7.94 -19.07
N LEU A 358 -6.84 -7.24 -19.67
CA LEU A 358 -6.77 -5.78 -19.61
C LEU A 358 -8.00 -5.11 -20.20
N ARG A 359 -8.51 -5.62 -21.32
CA ARG A 359 -9.71 -5.09 -21.97
C ARG A 359 -11.00 -5.33 -21.20
N VAL A 360 -11.09 -6.42 -20.44
CA VAL A 360 -12.23 -6.69 -19.56
C VAL A 360 -12.21 -5.75 -18.36
N ILE A 361 -11.05 -5.49 -17.75
CA ILE A 361 -10.96 -4.76 -16.48
C ILE A 361 -10.86 -3.25 -16.67
N ALA A 362 -10.10 -2.78 -17.68
CA ALA A 362 -9.81 -1.36 -17.86
C ALA A 362 -11.06 -0.46 -17.92
N PRO A 363 -12.18 -0.81 -18.59
CA PRO A 363 -13.37 0.02 -18.61
C PRO A 363 -13.96 0.31 -17.24
N PHE A 364 -13.65 -0.52 -16.25
CA PHE A 364 -14.20 -0.44 -14.89
C PHE A 364 -13.27 0.21 -13.86
N TYR A 365 -12.12 0.79 -14.24
CA TYR A 365 -11.21 1.47 -13.30
C TYR A 365 -11.87 2.61 -12.53
N VAL A 366 -12.95 3.18 -13.04
CA VAL A 366 -13.74 4.18 -12.30
C VAL A 366 -14.31 3.59 -11.02
N LEU A 367 -14.72 2.32 -11.02
CA LEU A 367 -15.26 1.65 -9.81
C LEU A 367 -14.17 1.49 -8.74
N ILE A 368 -12.96 1.04 -9.10
CA ILE A 368 -11.88 0.97 -8.11
C ILE A 368 -11.52 2.37 -7.59
N GLY A 369 -11.64 3.39 -8.42
CA GLY A 369 -11.48 4.79 -8.02
C GLY A 369 -12.46 5.19 -6.92
N PHE A 370 -13.73 4.85 -7.06
CA PHE A 370 -14.74 5.10 -6.04
C PHE A 370 -14.51 4.26 -4.79
N LEU A 371 -14.11 3.02 -4.94
CA LEU A 371 -13.80 2.14 -3.82
C LEU A 371 -12.66 2.73 -2.94
N PHE A 372 -11.56 3.19 -3.53
CA PHE A 372 -10.48 3.84 -2.78
C PHE A 372 -10.92 5.17 -2.17
N MET A 373 -11.78 5.94 -2.83
CA MET A 373 -12.40 7.12 -2.25
C MET A 373 -13.22 6.75 -0.99
N PHE A 374 -14.06 5.71 -1.04
CA PHE A 374 -14.81 5.25 0.13
C PHE A 374 -13.89 4.75 1.25
N TYR A 375 -12.81 4.03 0.92
CA TYR A 375 -11.81 3.66 1.91
C TYR A 375 -11.20 4.90 2.58
N GLY A 376 -10.84 5.91 1.80
CA GLY A 376 -10.32 7.18 2.30
C GLY A 376 -11.31 7.91 3.18
N LEU A 377 -12.57 8.02 2.75
CA LEU A 377 -13.64 8.66 3.50
C LEU A 377 -13.87 8.00 4.87
N TYR A 378 -14.08 6.68 4.87
CA TYR A 378 -14.40 5.97 6.11
C TYR A 378 -13.24 5.89 7.08
N ARG A 379 -12.01 5.78 6.58
CA ARG A 379 -10.80 5.91 7.41
C ARG A 379 -10.71 7.30 8.00
N GLY A 380 -10.80 8.36 7.21
CA GLY A 380 -10.71 9.74 7.68
C GLY A 380 -11.79 10.09 8.70
N LEU A 381 -13.01 9.56 8.53
CA LEU A 381 -14.08 9.66 9.51
C LEU A 381 -13.87 8.79 10.77
N GLY A 382 -12.85 7.96 10.83
CA GLY A 382 -12.62 7.04 11.95
C GLY A 382 -13.61 5.87 12.02
N THR A 383 -14.33 5.60 10.93
CA THR A 383 -15.27 4.47 10.82
C THR A 383 -14.64 3.30 10.07
N MET A 384 -13.42 2.87 10.51
CA MET A 384 -12.60 1.84 9.85
C MET A 384 -13.34 0.53 9.57
N LYS A 385 -14.30 0.17 10.41
CA LYS A 385 -15.13 -1.05 10.20
C LYS A 385 -15.83 -1.04 8.84
N LEU A 386 -16.28 0.13 8.36
CA LEU A 386 -16.94 0.25 7.06
C LEU A 386 -15.95 0.00 5.92
N SER A 387 -14.72 0.49 6.02
CA SER A 387 -13.68 0.19 5.03
C SER A 387 -13.38 -1.31 4.94
N ILE A 388 -13.31 -2.00 6.09
CA ILE A 388 -13.10 -3.46 6.11
C ILE A 388 -14.28 -4.20 5.47
N ILE A 389 -15.51 -3.80 5.79
CA ILE A 389 -16.72 -4.41 5.19
C ILE A 389 -16.66 -4.28 3.66
N LEU A 390 -16.32 -3.10 3.14
CA LEU A 390 -16.18 -2.91 1.69
C LEU A 390 -15.05 -3.76 1.11
N THR A 391 -13.94 -3.90 1.83
CA THR A 391 -12.82 -4.77 1.40
C THR A 391 -13.25 -6.24 1.35
N ILE A 392 -13.97 -6.71 2.37
CA ILE A 392 -14.50 -8.10 2.40
C ILE A 392 -15.51 -8.31 1.27
N ILE A 393 -16.41 -7.35 1.02
CA ILE A 393 -17.37 -7.45 -0.08
C ILE A 393 -16.63 -7.50 -1.42
N SER A 394 -15.74 -6.55 -1.68
CA SER A 394 -15.01 -6.47 -2.93
C SER A 394 -14.18 -7.73 -3.21
N LEU A 395 -13.30 -8.10 -2.28
CA LEU A 395 -12.37 -9.22 -2.46
C LEU A 395 -13.05 -10.57 -2.23
N GLY A 396 -13.95 -10.68 -1.25
CA GLY A 396 -14.71 -11.91 -1.00
C GLY A 396 -15.57 -12.27 -2.20
N THR A 397 -16.32 -11.32 -2.75
CA THR A 397 -17.10 -11.52 -3.98
C THR A 397 -16.20 -11.92 -5.15
N ARG A 398 -15.08 -11.20 -5.34
CA ARG A 398 -14.10 -11.51 -6.39
C ARG A 398 -13.60 -12.94 -6.28
N VAL A 399 -13.20 -13.38 -5.09
CA VAL A 399 -12.69 -14.75 -4.88
C VAL A 399 -13.81 -15.77 -5.11
N ILE A 400 -14.98 -15.59 -4.48
CA ILE A 400 -16.10 -16.55 -4.63
C ILE A 400 -16.52 -16.65 -6.10
N LEU A 401 -16.76 -15.54 -6.77
CA LEU A 401 -17.18 -15.56 -8.18
C LEU A 401 -16.08 -16.13 -9.09
N ALA A 402 -14.80 -15.81 -8.85
CA ALA A 402 -13.71 -16.38 -9.62
C ALA A 402 -13.72 -17.91 -9.54
N TYR A 403 -13.82 -18.49 -8.33
CA TYR A 403 -13.86 -19.95 -8.15
C TYR A 403 -15.13 -20.61 -8.68
N VAL A 404 -16.27 -19.90 -8.66
CA VAL A 404 -17.54 -20.42 -9.21
C VAL A 404 -17.54 -20.36 -10.73
N LEU A 405 -17.21 -19.19 -11.31
CA LEU A 405 -17.25 -18.99 -12.76
C LEU A 405 -16.15 -19.76 -13.49
N ALA A 406 -14.97 -19.90 -12.88
CA ALA A 406 -13.87 -20.69 -13.44
C ALA A 406 -14.21 -22.18 -13.67
N ARG A 407 -15.20 -22.72 -12.93
CA ARG A 407 -15.65 -24.13 -13.07
C ARG A 407 -16.64 -24.33 -14.24
N ILE A 408 -17.18 -23.25 -14.78
CA ILE A 408 -18.11 -23.31 -15.91
C ILE A 408 -17.30 -23.40 -17.19
N GLU A 409 -17.38 -24.52 -17.88
CA GLU A 409 -16.49 -24.93 -18.97
C GLU A 409 -16.35 -23.89 -20.10
N TYR A 410 -17.45 -23.18 -20.45
CA TYR A 410 -17.43 -22.12 -21.49
C TYR A 410 -17.10 -20.73 -20.95
N ILE A 411 -16.91 -20.54 -19.66
CA ILE A 411 -16.57 -19.26 -19.06
C ILE A 411 -15.07 -19.24 -18.71
N GLY A 412 -14.59 -20.25 -17.99
CA GLY A 412 -13.18 -20.46 -17.69
C GLY A 412 -12.49 -19.20 -17.12
N LEU A 413 -11.39 -18.80 -17.75
CA LEU A 413 -10.58 -17.64 -17.35
C LEU A 413 -11.33 -16.31 -17.41
N ILE A 414 -12.23 -16.13 -18.40
CA ILE A 414 -13.01 -14.89 -18.55
C ILE A 414 -13.86 -14.63 -17.30
N GLY A 415 -14.37 -15.68 -16.67
CA GLY A 415 -15.12 -15.57 -15.42
C GLY A 415 -14.31 -15.00 -14.28
N ILE A 416 -13.01 -15.35 -14.20
CA ILE A 416 -12.09 -14.78 -13.22
C ILE A 416 -11.91 -13.28 -13.46
N TRP A 417 -11.79 -12.87 -14.75
CA TRP A 417 -11.67 -11.47 -15.12
C TRP A 417 -12.90 -10.64 -14.73
N TRP A 418 -14.10 -11.12 -15.04
CA TRP A 418 -15.35 -10.45 -14.69
C TRP A 418 -15.62 -10.42 -13.16
N ALA A 419 -15.13 -11.37 -12.40
CA ALA A 419 -15.27 -11.37 -10.95
C ALA A 419 -14.69 -10.12 -10.30
N VAL A 420 -13.67 -9.50 -10.92
CA VAL A 420 -12.98 -8.30 -10.40
C VAL A 420 -13.91 -7.07 -10.42
N PRO A 421 -14.41 -6.60 -11.56
CA PRO A 421 -15.28 -5.42 -11.62
C PRO A 421 -16.62 -5.62 -10.92
N ILE A 422 -17.17 -6.85 -10.91
CA ILE A 422 -18.39 -7.16 -10.17
C ILE A 422 -18.15 -6.95 -8.65
N GLY A 423 -17.01 -7.40 -8.13
CA GLY A 423 -16.65 -7.18 -6.73
C GLY A 423 -16.53 -5.69 -6.38
N TRP A 424 -15.95 -4.87 -7.27
CA TRP A 424 -15.88 -3.42 -7.10
C TRP A 424 -17.27 -2.78 -7.11
N ALA A 425 -18.10 -3.13 -8.09
CA ALA A 425 -19.45 -2.57 -8.22
C ALA A 425 -20.32 -2.85 -6.99
N LEU A 426 -20.29 -4.08 -6.46
CA LEU A 426 -21.03 -4.43 -5.25
C LEU A 426 -20.53 -3.67 -4.03
N ALA A 427 -19.22 -3.56 -3.86
CA ALA A 427 -18.63 -2.80 -2.76
C ALA A 427 -18.98 -1.30 -2.87
N ASP A 428 -18.97 -0.72 -4.07
CA ASP A 428 -19.34 0.67 -4.29
C ASP A 428 -20.81 0.94 -4.00
N GLY A 429 -21.71 0.02 -4.40
CA GLY A 429 -23.14 0.12 -4.07
C GLY A 429 -23.38 0.16 -2.56
N VAL A 430 -22.70 -0.72 -1.79
CA VAL A 430 -22.76 -0.71 -0.33
C VAL A 430 -22.07 0.53 0.25
N GLY A 431 -20.94 0.94 -0.31
CA GLY A 431 -20.24 2.17 0.05
C GLY A 431 -21.12 3.40 -0.10
N TYR A 432 -21.81 3.53 -1.21
CA TYR A 432 -22.74 4.64 -1.44
C TYR A 432 -23.92 4.64 -0.44
N LYS A 433 -24.47 3.46 -0.11
CA LYS A 433 -25.52 3.31 0.90
C LYS A 433 -25.05 3.82 2.27
N PHE A 434 -23.85 3.42 2.70
CA PHE A 434 -23.28 3.91 3.95
C PHE A 434 -23.01 5.42 3.92
N TYR A 435 -22.48 5.93 2.80
CA TYR A 435 -22.28 7.37 2.63
C TYR A 435 -23.60 8.15 2.76
N SER A 436 -24.66 7.69 2.12
CA SER A 436 -26.00 8.31 2.21
C SER A 436 -26.52 8.35 3.66
N GLN A 437 -26.30 7.28 4.42
CA GLN A 437 -26.70 7.24 5.84
C GLN A 437 -25.88 8.20 6.71
N ILE A 438 -24.55 8.23 6.52
CA ILE A 438 -23.65 9.14 7.26
C ILE A 438 -23.98 10.59 6.91
N LYS A 439 -24.21 10.90 5.63
CA LYS A 439 -24.60 12.23 5.18
C LYS A 439 -25.84 12.73 5.90
N LYS A 440 -26.88 11.88 6.03
CA LYS A 440 -28.12 12.24 6.73
C LYS A 440 -27.95 12.44 8.24
N ARG A 441 -27.03 11.68 8.88
CA ARG A 441 -26.88 11.68 10.35
C ARG A 441 -25.85 12.68 10.87
N THR A 442 -24.74 12.86 10.17
CA THR A 442 -23.54 13.52 10.72
C THR A 442 -23.09 14.71 9.87
N LEU A 443 -23.44 14.76 8.59
CA LEU A 443 -23.04 15.82 7.67
C LEU A 443 -24.18 16.75 7.26
N ASN A 444 -25.41 16.43 7.66
CA ASN A 444 -26.56 17.34 7.58
C ASN A 444 -26.66 18.12 8.90
N LEU A 445 -25.77 19.04 9.09
CA LEU A 445 -25.90 20.17 9.99
C LEU A 445 -25.97 21.42 9.15
#